data_12c3667cf69183dbef6f4c3af8f078db
#
_entry.id   12c3667cf69183dbef6f4c3af8f078db
#
_cell.length_a   1.000
_cell.length_b   1.000
_cell.length_c   1.000
_cell.angle_alpha   90.00
_cell.angle_beta   90.00
_cell.angle_gamma   90.00
#
_symmetry.space_group_name_H-M   'P 1'
#
loop_
_entity.id
_entity.type
_entity.pdbx_description
1 polymer ?
#
loop_
_entity_poly.entity_id
_entity_poly.type
_entity_poly.pdbx_seq_one_letter_code
_entity_poly.pdbx_strand_id
1 'polypeptide(L)'
;MIQIPDDKTIGTHGLINEGIISTRLGLPGKPVIAEELMVARDIKLAGYAESQIHFTGITSKKSIEYIRRGRDSGAQISCSVTPYHLYFVDEDLMDYNTDLKVNPPIRNDSDRDALLEAVKNGLVDCIASH
;
A
#
# COMPACT_ATOMS: atom_id res chain seq x y z
N MET A 1 1.15 -17.81 2.22
CA MET A 1 2.30 -16.93 1.93
C MET A 1 1.99 -15.52 2.37
N ILE A 2 2.88 -14.89 3.09
CA ILE A 2 2.75 -13.49 3.53
C ILE A 2 3.75 -12.66 2.75
N GLN A 3 3.28 -11.54 2.16
CA GLN A 3 4.08 -10.70 1.30
C GLN A 3 3.95 -9.23 1.71
N ILE A 4 5.08 -8.55 1.82
CA ILE A 4 5.12 -7.10 1.94
C ILE A 4 5.35 -6.57 0.51
N PRO A 5 4.34 -5.99 -0.15
CA PRO A 5 4.45 -5.64 -1.56
C PRO A 5 5.31 -4.39 -1.74
N ASP A 6 6.55 -4.60 -2.17
CA ASP A 6 7.49 -3.52 -2.40
C ASP A 6 8.55 -3.95 -3.40
N ASP A 7 8.58 -3.31 -4.57
CA ASP A 7 9.65 -3.53 -5.54
C ASP A 7 10.86 -2.70 -5.12
N LYS A 8 11.86 -3.36 -4.58
CA LYS A 8 13.04 -2.70 -4.02
C LYS A 8 13.96 -2.09 -5.07
N THR A 9 13.71 -2.33 -6.35
CA THR A 9 14.45 -1.67 -7.43
C THR A 9 13.85 -0.33 -7.82
N ILE A 10 12.62 -0.04 -7.38
CA ILE A 10 11.91 1.21 -7.67
C ILE A 10 11.94 2.07 -6.41
N GLY A 11 12.52 3.28 -6.53
CA GLY A 11 12.59 4.20 -5.41
C GLY A 11 13.42 3.69 -4.23
N THR A 12 14.57 3.06 -4.50
CA THR A 12 15.44 2.42 -3.51
C THR A 12 15.81 3.32 -2.33
N HIS A 13 15.95 4.62 -2.58
CA HIS A 13 16.31 5.61 -1.55
C HIS A 13 15.13 6.46 -1.12
N GLY A 14 13.89 6.08 -1.49
CA GLY A 14 12.70 6.84 -1.16
C GLY A 14 12.39 6.81 0.32
N LEU A 15 12.07 7.98 0.88
CA LEU A 15 11.73 8.15 2.29
C LEU A 15 10.23 8.40 2.51
N ILE A 16 9.58 9.04 1.54
CA ILE A 16 8.17 9.39 1.60
C ILE A 16 7.52 9.10 0.25
N ASN A 17 6.19 9.20 0.20
CA ASN A 17 5.45 9.02 -1.04
C ASN A 17 5.92 10.01 -2.11
N GLU A 18 6.20 9.52 -3.32
CA GLU A 18 6.58 10.37 -4.45
C GLU A 18 5.38 11.21 -4.88
N GLY A 19 5.58 12.52 -5.01
CA GLY A 19 4.56 13.45 -5.44
C GLY A 19 4.90 14.89 -5.09
N ILE A 20 3.88 15.73 -5.01
CA ILE A 20 4.04 17.16 -4.72
C ILE A 20 4.73 17.38 -3.37
N ILE A 21 4.37 16.60 -2.37
CA ILE A 21 4.90 16.76 -1.01
C ILE A 21 6.38 16.40 -0.95
N SER A 22 6.80 15.31 -1.59
CA SER A 22 8.22 14.95 -1.62
C SER A 22 9.05 16.02 -2.31
N THR A 23 8.52 16.61 -3.38
CA THR A 23 9.18 17.70 -4.10
C THR A 23 9.31 18.96 -3.23
N ARG A 24 8.24 19.32 -2.53
CA ARG A 24 8.24 20.51 -1.63
C ARG A 24 9.21 20.36 -0.47
N LEU A 25 9.31 19.17 0.09
CA LEU A 25 10.21 18.91 1.22
C LEU A 25 11.65 18.64 0.80
N GLY A 26 11.90 18.44 -0.50
CA GLY A 26 13.22 18.09 -0.99
C GLY A 26 13.67 16.69 -0.55
N LEU A 27 12.75 15.80 -0.24
CA LEU A 27 13.04 14.43 0.18
C LEU A 27 12.87 13.44 -0.97
N PRO A 28 13.70 12.37 -1.00
CA PRO A 28 13.53 11.36 -2.04
C PRO A 28 12.14 10.70 -1.95
N GLY A 29 11.45 10.61 -3.08
CA GLY A 29 10.14 10.00 -3.17
C GLY A 29 10.21 8.52 -3.45
N LYS A 30 9.27 7.76 -2.87
CA LYS A 30 9.07 6.34 -3.17
C LYS A 30 7.79 6.21 -4.00
N PRO A 31 7.89 5.82 -5.29
CA PRO A 31 6.70 5.72 -6.14
C PRO A 31 5.71 4.67 -5.65
N VAL A 32 4.43 4.97 -5.72
CA VAL A 32 3.36 4.03 -5.36
C VAL A 32 3.38 2.79 -6.26
N ILE A 33 3.90 2.92 -7.47
CA ILE A 33 4.00 1.80 -8.42
C ILE A 33 4.87 0.65 -7.89
N ALA A 34 5.80 0.93 -6.97
CA ALA A 34 6.60 -0.11 -6.33
C ALA A 34 5.72 -1.13 -5.60
N GLU A 35 4.67 -0.68 -4.94
CA GLU A 35 3.68 -1.55 -4.31
C GLU A 35 2.75 -2.18 -5.33
N GLU A 36 2.22 -1.38 -6.25
CA GLU A 36 1.19 -1.82 -7.20
C GLU A 36 1.69 -2.91 -8.15
N LEU A 37 2.92 -2.80 -8.62
CA LEU A 37 3.52 -3.83 -9.47
C LEU A 37 3.66 -5.16 -8.75
N MET A 38 4.09 -5.13 -7.50
CA MET A 38 4.27 -6.37 -6.72
C MET A 38 2.93 -7.02 -6.39
N VAL A 39 1.92 -6.23 -6.08
CA VAL A 39 0.56 -6.74 -5.83
C VAL A 39 0.02 -7.44 -7.09
N ALA A 40 0.10 -6.78 -8.23
CA ALA A 40 -0.39 -7.33 -9.49
C ALA A 40 0.34 -8.62 -9.87
N ARG A 41 1.67 -8.63 -9.75
CA ARG A 41 2.49 -9.80 -10.05
C ARG A 41 2.14 -10.97 -9.14
N ASP A 42 2.06 -10.72 -7.84
CA ASP A 42 1.87 -11.79 -6.86
C ASP A 42 0.46 -12.38 -6.93
N ILE A 43 -0.55 -11.58 -7.29
CA ILE A 43 -1.89 -12.10 -7.54
C ILE A 43 -1.90 -13.07 -8.71
N LYS A 44 -1.20 -12.73 -9.81
CA LYS A 44 -1.09 -13.63 -10.96
C LYS A 44 -0.36 -14.92 -10.62
N LEU A 45 0.73 -14.82 -9.88
CA LEU A 45 1.52 -15.99 -9.48
C LEU A 45 0.73 -16.89 -8.53
N ALA A 46 0.00 -16.31 -7.58
CA ALA A 46 -0.82 -17.08 -6.64
C ALA A 46 -1.95 -17.80 -7.37
N GLY A 47 -2.58 -17.15 -8.35
CA GLY A 47 -3.61 -17.78 -9.18
C GLY A 47 -3.07 -18.93 -10.00
N TYR A 48 -1.89 -18.78 -10.60
CA TYR A 48 -1.25 -19.83 -11.38
C TYR A 48 -0.87 -21.04 -10.51
N ALA A 49 -0.34 -20.78 -9.31
CA ALA A 49 0.11 -21.81 -8.38
C ALA A 49 -1.02 -22.36 -7.49
N GLU A 50 -2.23 -21.82 -7.60
CA GLU A 50 -3.38 -22.16 -6.75
C GLU A 50 -3.07 -22.01 -5.27
N SER A 51 -2.31 -20.98 -4.91
CA SER A 51 -1.84 -20.71 -3.55
C SER A 51 -2.63 -19.58 -2.90
N GLN A 52 -2.61 -19.56 -1.56
CA GLN A 52 -3.12 -18.45 -0.78
C GLN A 52 -2.03 -17.38 -0.62
N ILE A 53 -2.42 -16.10 -0.64
CA ILE A 53 -1.48 -15.01 -0.40
C ILE A 53 -2.10 -13.97 0.53
N HIS A 54 -1.29 -13.43 1.43
CA HIS A 54 -1.64 -12.34 2.32
C HIS A 54 -0.70 -11.16 2.08
N PHE A 55 -1.26 -10.00 1.73
CA PHE A 55 -0.49 -8.77 1.58
C PHE A 55 -0.53 -7.96 2.87
N THR A 56 0.63 -7.67 3.43
CA THR A 56 0.77 -6.89 4.65
C THR A 56 1.10 -5.44 4.31
N GLY A 57 0.32 -4.50 4.83
CA GLY A 57 0.61 -3.08 4.68
C GLY A 57 0.26 -2.50 3.31
N ILE A 58 -0.93 -2.78 2.82
CA ILE A 58 -1.44 -2.18 1.58
C ILE A 58 -1.72 -0.69 1.80
N THR A 59 -1.31 0.16 0.87
CA THR A 59 -1.46 1.61 1.00
C THR A 59 -2.09 2.29 -0.22
N SER A 60 -2.24 1.61 -1.34
CA SER A 60 -2.64 2.21 -2.61
C SER A 60 -4.05 1.84 -3.00
N LYS A 61 -4.77 2.81 -3.59
CA LYS A 61 -6.10 2.60 -4.15
C LYS A 61 -6.09 1.52 -5.26
N LYS A 62 -5.08 1.54 -6.14
CA LYS A 62 -4.97 0.55 -7.21
C LYS A 62 -4.69 -0.85 -6.67
N SER A 63 -3.89 -0.96 -5.61
CA SER A 63 -3.66 -2.23 -4.95
C SER A 63 -4.96 -2.82 -4.43
N ILE A 64 -5.83 -2.00 -3.84
CA ILE A 64 -7.16 -2.42 -3.39
C ILE A 64 -8.00 -2.93 -4.57
N GLU A 65 -7.96 -2.24 -5.70
CA GLU A 65 -8.69 -2.66 -6.90
C GLU A 65 -8.18 -4.01 -7.42
N TYR A 66 -6.87 -4.21 -7.46
CA TYR A 66 -6.29 -5.48 -7.90
C TYR A 66 -6.71 -6.63 -6.99
N ILE A 67 -6.71 -6.40 -5.68
CA ILE A 67 -7.12 -7.41 -4.70
C ILE A 67 -8.60 -7.75 -4.87
N ARG A 68 -9.45 -6.74 -5.06
CA ARG A 68 -10.89 -6.94 -5.29
C ARG A 68 -11.13 -7.79 -6.54
N ARG A 69 -10.47 -7.45 -7.64
CA ARG A 69 -10.59 -8.20 -8.89
C ARG A 69 -10.08 -9.64 -8.75
N GLY A 70 -8.98 -9.82 -8.03
CA GLY A 70 -8.43 -11.14 -7.77
C GLY A 70 -9.40 -12.01 -6.99
N ARG A 71 -10.03 -11.47 -5.95
CA ARG A 71 -11.04 -12.19 -5.17
C ARG A 71 -12.27 -12.54 -6.00
N ASP A 72 -12.72 -11.60 -6.84
CA ASP A 72 -13.88 -11.80 -7.70
C ASP A 72 -13.63 -12.91 -8.72
N SER A 73 -12.38 -13.13 -9.12
CA SER A 73 -12.02 -14.23 -10.01
C SER A 73 -11.70 -15.54 -9.29
N GLY A 74 -11.89 -15.59 -7.97
CA GLY A 74 -11.76 -16.80 -7.17
C GLY A 74 -10.42 -17.00 -6.49
N ALA A 75 -9.50 -16.03 -6.57
CA ALA A 75 -8.20 -16.13 -5.89
C ALA A 75 -8.35 -15.98 -4.38
N GLN A 76 -7.53 -16.73 -3.63
CA GLN A 76 -7.53 -16.68 -2.17
C GLN A 76 -6.54 -15.62 -1.69
N ILE A 77 -7.03 -14.40 -1.57
CA ILE A 77 -6.23 -13.23 -1.22
C ILE A 77 -6.77 -12.60 0.04
N SER A 78 -5.86 -12.28 0.98
CA SER A 78 -6.19 -11.46 2.16
C SER A 78 -5.21 -10.29 2.23
N CYS A 79 -5.57 -9.26 2.98
CA CYS A 79 -4.70 -8.09 3.13
C CYS A 79 -4.88 -7.42 4.48
N SER A 80 -3.88 -6.64 4.88
CA SER A 80 -3.92 -5.83 6.08
C SER A 80 -3.48 -4.39 5.76
N VAL A 81 -3.94 -3.46 6.60
CA VAL A 81 -3.51 -2.06 6.54
C VAL A 81 -3.06 -1.64 7.93
N THR A 82 -2.33 -0.52 8.02
CA THR A 82 -1.90 0.01 9.32
C THR A 82 -2.81 1.17 9.74
N PRO A 83 -2.94 1.45 11.05
CA PRO A 83 -3.70 2.62 11.52
C PRO A 83 -3.14 3.93 10.97
N TYR A 84 -1.81 4.03 10.82
CA TYR A 84 -1.18 5.24 10.28
C TYR A 84 -1.69 5.57 8.88
N HIS A 85 -1.81 4.56 8.02
CA HIS A 85 -2.25 4.75 6.64
C HIS A 85 -3.76 5.01 6.53
N LEU A 86 -4.53 4.69 7.56
CA LEU A 86 -5.95 5.00 7.62
C LEU A 86 -6.23 6.43 8.09
N TYR A 87 -5.29 7.04 8.79
CA TYR A 87 -5.49 8.35 9.41
C TYR A 87 -4.70 9.47 8.73
N PHE A 88 -3.41 9.26 8.53
CA PHE A 88 -2.51 10.30 8.01
C PHE A 88 -2.46 10.31 6.49
N VAL A 89 -2.18 11.49 5.93
CA VAL A 89 -1.90 11.68 4.50
C VAL A 89 -0.51 12.30 4.35
N ASP A 90 0.04 12.26 3.12
CA ASP A 90 1.40 12.75 2.88
C ASP A 90 1.57 14.25 3.18
N GLU A 91 0.49 15.03 3.11
CA GLU A 91 0.53 16.44 3.51
C GLU A 91 0.89 16.65 4.98
N ASP A 92 0.59 15.68 5.83
CA ASP A 92 0.94 15.76 7.26
C ASP A 92 2.45 15.76 7.51
N LEU A 93 3.23 15.39 6.49
CA LEU A 93 4.70 15.44 6.55
C LEU A 93 5.27 16.83 6.29
N MET A 94 4.44 17.81 5.93
CA MET A 94 4.90 19.17 5.61
C MET A 94 5.68 19.82 6.76
N ASP A 95 5.42 19.42 8.01
CA ASP A 95 6.11 19.93 9.19
C ASP A 95 7.35 19.10 9.55
N TYR A 96 7.84 18.25 8.65
CA TYR A 96 8.98 17.35 8.88
C TYR A 96 8.79 16.46 10.11
N ASN A 97 7.58 15.98 10.35
CA ASN A 97 7.31 15.08 11.44
C ASN A 97 7.91 13.70 11.13
N THR A 98 9.04 13.38 11.79
CA THR A 98 9.78 12.15 11.54
C THR A 98 9.01 10.90 11.95
N ASP A 99 8.06 11.01 12.86
CA ASP A 99 7.24 9.89 13.30
C ASP A 99 6.32 9.37 12.19
N LEU A 100 6.08 10.19 11.16
CA LEU A 100 5.27 9.80 10.00
C LEU A 100 6.09 9.23 8.84
N LYS A 101 7.40 9.10 9.00
CA LYS A 101 8.26 8.44 8.01
C LYS A 101 8.26 6.94 8.25
N VAL A 102 7.24 6.29 7.73
CA VAL A 102 7.04 4.84 7.89
C VAL A 102 7.25 4.12 6.58
N ASN A 103 7.43 2.81 6.62
CA ASN A 103 7.54 1.97 5.44
C ASN A 103 6.46 0.87 5.51
N PRO A 104 5.54 0.79 4.56
CA PRO A 104 5.43 1.63 3.35
C PRO A 104 5.08 3.08 3.68
N PRO A 105 5.41 4.03 2.77
CA PRO A 105 5.16 5.46 3.04
C PRO A 105 3.68 5.79 3.14
N ILE A 106 3.36 6.84 3.90
CA ILE A 106 2.01 7.38 3.95
C ILE A 106 1.68 8.03 2.60
N ARG A 107 0.56 7.64 2.01
CA ARG A 107 0.14 8.09 0.68
C ARG A 107 -0.75 9.33 0.75
N ASN A 108 -1.33 9.71 -0.39
CA ASN A 108 -2.19 10.88 -0.47
C ASN A 108 -3.60 10.60 0.10
N ASP A 109 -4.45 11.64 0.15
CA ASP A 109 -5.80 11.55 0.69
C ASP A 109 -6.70 10.59 -0.12
N SER A 110 -6.54 10.54 -1.43
CA SER A 110 -7.30 9.63 -2.29
C SER A 110 -7.03 8.17 -1.91
N ASP A 111 -5.79 7.81 -1.68
CA ASP A 111 -5.41 6.46 -1.25
C ASP A 111 -5.93 6.16 0.15
N ARG A 112 -5.81 7.12 1.08
CA ARG A 112 -6.35 6.96 2.43
C ARG A 112 -7.85 6.70 2.41
N ASP A 113 -8.59 7.48 1.64
CA ASP A 113 -10.04 7.34 1.55
C ASP A 113 -10.43 5.99 0.96
N ALA A 114 -9.68 5.50 -0.02
CA ALA A 114 -9.90 4.17 -0.59
C ALA A 114 -9.66 3.07 0.45
N LEU A 115 -8.64 3.20 1.29
CA LEU A 115 -8.38 2.25 2.38
C LEU A 115 -9.51 2.25 3.41
N LEU A 116 -10.00 3.43 3.80
CA LEU A 116 -11.11 3.54 4.74
C LEU A 116 -12.37 2.86 4.19
N GLU A 117 -12.67 3.08 2.92
CA GLU A 117 -13.80 2.45 2.27
C GLU A 117 -13.64 0.94 2.20
N ALA A 118 -12.44 0.46 1.90
CA ALA A 118 -12.15 -0.96 1.86
C ALA A 118 -12.34 -1.63 3.22
N VAL A 119 -11.97 -0.95 4.30
CA VAL A 119 -12.23 -1.44 5.66
C VAL A 119 -13.73 -1.55 5.93
N LYS A 120 -14.50 -0.53 5.55
CA LYS A 120 -15.96 -0.54 5.73
C LYS A 120 -16.64 -1.67 4.95
N ASN A 121 -16.13 -1.96 3.76
CA ASN A 121 -16.71 -2.98 2.86
C ASN A 121 -16.23 -4.40 3.18
N GLY A 122 -15.37 -4.57 4.19
CA GLY A 122 -14.86 -5.87 4.57
C GLY A 122 -13.82 -6.45 3.63
N LEU A 123 -13.26 -5.63 2.72
CA LEU A 123 -12.21 -6.07 1.81
C LEU A 123 -10.88 -6.28 2.55
N VAL A 124 -10.63 -5.46 3.57
CA VAL A 124 -9.45 -5.57 4.43
C VAL A 124 -9.74 -6.54 5.56
N ASP A 125 -8.91 -7.56 5.73
CA ASP A 125 -9.15 -8.63 6.68
C ASP A 125 -8.70 -8.29 8.09
N CYS A 126 -7.65 -7.47 8.22
CA CYS A 126 -7.16 -7.07 9.54
C CYS A 126 -6.41 -5.75 9.49
N ILE A 127 -6.25 -5.13 10.65
CA ILE A 127 -5.43 -3.94 10.83
C ILE A 127 -4.20 -4.37 11.60
N ALA A 128 -3.03 -4.14 11.04
CA ALA A 128 -1.76 -4.59 11.60
C ALA A 128 -0.88 -3.42 12.00
N SER A 129 -0.16 -3.58 13.09
CA SER A 129 0.86 -2.64 13.53
C SER A 129 2.21 -3.08 12.95
N HIS A 130 2.95 -2.13 12.41
CA HIS A 130 4.28 -2.38 11.85
C HIS A 130 5.37 -1.74 12.67
#